data_2fac52eb0930d27de793267f44c4b08d
#
_entry.id   2fac52eb0930d27de793267f44c4b08d
#
_cell.length_a   1.000
_cell.length_b   1.000
_cell.length_c   1.000
_cell.angle_alpha   90.00
_cell.angle_beta   90.00
_cell.angle_gamma   90.00
#
_symmetry.space_group_name_H-M   'P 1'
#
loop_
_entity.id
_entity.type
_entity.pdbx_description
1 polymer ?
#
loop_
_entity_poly.entity_id
_entity_poly.type
_entity_poly.pdbx_seq_one_letter_code
_entity_poly.pdbx_strand_id
1 'polypeptide(L)'
;MAQGANQPIPTISTHVLDTERGIPAAGVRVTLFRLADDGRPVRMTQALTDDDGRVHDLLERPLTAGDYRLDFGFGRGGFFERLSLDLHVTDVTRSYHVPLLMSGFSLTTYRGS
;
A
#
# COMPACT_ATOMS: atom_id res chain seq x y z
N MET A 1 -12.59 -22.94 19.69
CA MET A 1 -12.67 -22.95 18.24
C MET A 1 -11.47 -22.27 17.63
N ALA A 2 -11.04 -22.76 16.52
CA ALA A 2 -9.85 -22.23 15.86
C ALA A 2 -10.11 -21.06 14.94
N GLN A 3 -11.36 -20.66 14.74
CA GLN A 3 -11.67 -19.59 13.79
C GLN A 3 -10.95 -18.29 14.09
N GLY A 4 -10.88 -17.89 15.35
CA GLY A 4 -10.19 -16.67 15.71
C GLY A 4 -8.70 -16.71 15.38
N ALA A 5 -8.07 -17.88 15.56
CA ALA A 5 -6.65 -18.05 15.29
C ALA A 5 -6.34 -18.03 13.79
N ASN A 6 -7.33 -18.28 12.94
CA ASN A 6 -7.14 -18.32 11.48
C ASN A 6 -7.46 -16.99 10.81
N GLN A 7 -7.89 -16.00 11.56
CA GLN A 7 -8.20 -14.70 10.97
C GLN A 7 -6.92 -13.91 10.74
N PRO A 8 -6.82 -13.22 9.60
CA PRO A 8 -5.66 -12.38 9.34
C PRO A 8 -5.54 -11.27 10.37
N ILE A 9 -4.34 -10.95 10.75
CA ILE A 9 -4.09 -9.77 11.57
C ILE A 9 -4.31 -8.54 10.67
N PRO A 10 -5.08 -7.54 11.13
CA PRO A 10 -5.30 -6.34 10.32
C PRO A 10 -3.99 -5.64 9.97
N THR A 11 -3.87 -5.25 8.72
CA THR A 11 -2.68 -4.59 8.21
C THR A 11 -3.02 -3.61 7.09
N ILE A 12 -2.00 -2.99 6.52
CA ILE A 12 -2.08 -2.19 5.31
C ILE A 12 -1.40 -2.99 4.20
N SER A 13 -2.07 -3.15 3.07
CA SER A 13 -1.58 -3.94 1.95
C SER A 13 -1.87 -3.23 0.64
N THR A 14 -1.19 -3.64 -0.42
CA THR A 14 -1.41 -3.10 -1.76
C THR A 14 -1.32 -4.18 -2.82
N HIS A 15 -1.86 -3.86 -4.00
CA HIS A 15 -1.80 -4.70 -5.19
C HIS A 15 -1.71 -3.78 -6.40
N VAL A 16 -0.61 -3.85 -7.12
CA VAL A 16 -0.36 -2.96 -8.26
C VAL A 16 -0.54 -3.74 -9.56
N LEU A 17 -1.40 -3.23 -10.43
CA LEU A 17 -1.73 -3.84 -11.70
C LEU A 17 -1.36 -2.90 -12.84
N ASP A 18 -0.69 -3.45 -13.86
CA ASP A 18 -0.39 -2.75 -15.09
C ASP A 18 -1.55 -3.00 -16.05
N THR A 19 -2.39 -1.99 -16.23
CA THR A 19 -3.62 -2.13 -17.03
C THR A 19 -3.37 -2.05 -18.52
N GLU A 20 -2.22 -1.54 -18.96
CA GLU A 20 -1.86 -1.59 -20.38
C GLU A 20 -1.53 -3.02 -20.83
N ARG A 21 -0.81 -3.75 -19.98
CA ARG A 21 -0.40 -5.12 -20.28
C ARG A 21 -1.39 -6.16 -19.79
N GLY A 22 -2.26 -5.78 -18.82
CA GLY A 22 -3.19 -6.71 -18.20
C GLY A 22 -2.51 -7.69 -17.26
N ILE A 23 -1.41 -7.31 -16.63
CA ILE A 23 -0.64 -8.17 -15.73
C ILE A 23 -0.30 -7.43 -14.44
N PRO A 24 0.02 -8.16 -13.36
CA PRO A 24 0.52 -7.50 -12.14
C PRO A 24 1.84 -6.76 -12.40
N ALA A 25 2.05 -5.68 -11.66
CA ALA A 25 3.28 -4.91 -11.75
C ALA A 25 4.22 -5.31 -10.62
N ALA A 26 5.20 -6.15 -10.93
CA ALA A 26 6.23 -6.56 -9.99
C ALA A 26 7.33 -5.49 -9.89
N GLY A 27 7.98 -5.42 -8.72
CA GLY A 27 9.15 -4.56 -8.55
C GLY A 27 8.84 -3.09 -8.35
N VAL A 28 7.60 -2.73 -8.08
CA VAL A 28 7.22 -1.35 -7.73
C VAL A 28 7.62 -1.10 -6.29
N ARG A 29 8.34 0.00 -6.04
CA ARG A 29 8.75 0.37 -4.69
C ARG A 29 7.57 0.97 -3.94
N VAL A 30 7.28 0.40 -2.79
CA VAL A 30 6.19 0.84 -1.92
C VAL A 30 6.79 1.21 -0.57
N THR A 31 6.53 2.42 -0.10
CA THR A 31 7.03 2.90 1.19
C THR A 31 5.86 3.35 2.04
N LEU A 32 5.82 2.87 3.28
CA LEU A 32 4.81 3.30 4.25
C LEU A 32 5.45 4.18 5.31
N PHE A 33 4.81 5.34 5.54
CA PHE A 33 5.20 6.28 6.58
C PHE A 33 4.07 6.41 7.59
N ARG A 34 4.44 6.60 8.86
CA ARG A 34 3.52 7.11 9.86
C ARG A 34 3.69 8.63 9.91
N LEU A 35 2.58 9.35 9.89
CA LEU A 35 2.63 10.80 10.04
C LEU A 35 2.59 11.15 11.52
N ALA A 36 3.58 11.89 11.99
CA ALA A 36 3.62 12.36 13.36
C ALA A 36 2.58 13.47 13.58
N ASP A 37 2.36 13.87 14.83
CA ASP A 37 1.36 14.89 15.17
C ASP A 37 1.60 16.20 14.44
N ASP A 38 2.85 16.52 14.14
CA ASP A 38 3.21 17.72 13.38
C ASP A 38 3.14 17.50 11.84
N GLY A 39 2.67 16.35 11.41
CA GLY A 39 2.56 16.01 9.99
C GLY A 39 3.84 15.46 9.38
N ARG A 40 4.92 15.36 10.13
CA ARG A 40 6.19 14.88 9.59
C ARG A 40 6.14 13.37 9.35
N PRO A 41 6.53 12.89 8.14
CA PRO A 41 6.53 11.46 7.86
C PRO A 41 7.72 10.76 8.54
N VAL A 42 7.42 9.60 9.14
CA VAL A 42 8.42 8.71 9.73
C VAL A 42 8.31 7.38 8.99
N ARG A 43 9.38 6.98 8.31
CA ARG A 43 9.35 5.77 7.51
C ARG A 43 9.22 4.54 8.41
N MET A 44 8.27 3.68 8.08
CA MET A 44 8.04 2.43 8.78
C MET A 44 8.58 1.25 8.00
N THR A 45 8.32 1.20 6.70
CA THR A 45 8.63 0.05 5.88
C THR A 45 8.84 0.49 4.44
N GLN A 46 9.68 -0.26 3.73
CA GLN A 46 9.84 -0.13 2.29
C GLN A 46 9.97 -1.52 1.72
N ALA A 47 9.20 -1.80 0.67
CA ALA A 47 9.19 -3.11 0.03
C ALA A 47 9.01 -2.94 -1.47
N LEU A 48 9.31 -4.00 -2.21
CA LEU A 48 9.00 -4.09 -3.64
C LEU A 48 7.81 -5.01 -3.79
N THR A 49 6.92 -4.69 -4.73
CA THR A 49 5.83 -5.61 -5.06
C THR A 49 6.41 -6.92 -5.59
N ASP A 50 5.76 -8.02 -5.22
CA ASP A 50 6.18 -9.37 -5.65
C ASP A 50 5.70 -9.65 -7.09
N ASP A 51 5.86 -10.90 -7.53
CA ASP A 51 5.49 -11.29 -8.88
C ASP A 51 4.00 -11.15 -9.15
N ASP A 52 3.17 -11.15 -8.10
CA ASP A 52 1.74 -10.90 -8.19
C ASP A 52 1.39 -9.42 -8.09
N GLY A 53 2.38 -8.54 -7.99
CA GLY A 53 2.16 -7.10 -7.81
C GLY A 53 1.75 -6.72 -6.41
N ARG A 54 1.97 -7.59 -5.42
CA ARG A 54 1.46 -7.38 -4.06
C ARG A 54 2.54 -7.08 -3.05
N VAL A 55 2.15 -6.31 -2.03
CA VAL A 55 2.79 -6.32 -0.72
C VAL A 55 1.68 -6.65 0.27
N HIS A 56 1.74 -7.85 0.83
CA HIS A 56 0.65 -8.39 1.65
C HIS A 56 0.57 -7.74 3.03
N ASP A 57 1.69 -7.31 3.56
CA ASP A 57 1.76 -6.75 4.91
C ASP A 57 2.85 -5.68 4.97
N LEU A 58 2.43 -4.42 5.01
CA LEU A 58 3.34 -3.29 5.08
C LEU A 58 3.72 -2.91 6.51
N LEU A 59 3.07 -3.51 7.51
CA LEU A 59 3.32 -3.14 8.90
C LEU A 59 4.24 -4.11 9.62
N GLU A 60 4.00 -5.41 9.47
CA GLU A 60 4.70 -6.46 10.20
C GLU A 60 4.61 -6.26 11.72
N ARG A 61 3.55 -5.59 12.16
CA ARG A 61 3.24 -5.26 13.55
C ARG A 61 1.75 -4.92 13.65
N PRO A 62 1.18 -4.84 14.85
CA PRO A 62 -0.23 -4.50 14.97
C PRO A 62 -0.55 -3.13 14.37
N LEU A 63 -1.70 -3.07 13.69
CA LEU A 63 -2.21 -1.84 13.12
C LEU A 63 -2.64 -0.90 14.23
N THR A 64 -2.22 0.36 14.18
CA THR A 64 -2.63 1.39 15.14
C THR A 64 -3.36 2.51 14.41
N ALA A 65 -4.31 3.13 15.08
CA ALA A 65 -5.04 4.26 14.54
C ALA A 65 -4.11 5.45 14.34
N GLY A 66 -4.36 6.23 13.33
CA GLY A 66 -3.56 7.41 13.01
C GLY A 66 -3.48 7.65 11.53
N ASP A 67 -2.62 8.57 11.16
CA ASP A 67 -2.44 8.97 9.77
C ASP A 67 -1.17 8.36 9.21
N TYR A 68 -1.28 7.87 7.98
CA TYR A 68 -0.18 7.21 7.29
C TYR A 68 -0.04 7.80 5.90
N ARG A 69 1.16 7.68 5.33
CA ARG A 69 1.42 8.02 3.94
C ARG A 69 1.96 6.80 3.22
N LEU A 70 1.35 6.48 2.10
CA LEU A 70 1.76 5.36 1.25
C LEU A 70 2.30 5.93 -0.05
N ASP A 71 3.59 5.68 -0.32
CA ASP A 71 4.26 6.14 -1.54
C ASP A 71 4.52 4.97 -2.46
N PHE A 72 4.23 5.19 -3.75
CA PHE A 72 4.60 4.27 -4.82
C PHE A 72 5.65 4.94 -5.68
N GLY A 73 6.76 4.25 -5.93
CA GLY A 73 7.82 4.73 -6.79
C GLY A 73 7.93 3.86 -8.03
N PHE A 74 7.78 4.49 -9.20
CA PHE A 74 7.76 3.78 -10.48
C PHE A 74 9.12 3.86 -11.20
N GLY A 75 10.06 4.59 -10.63
CA GLY A 75 11.33 4.83 -11.29
C GLY A 75 11.24 5.89 -12.36
N ARG A 76 12.28 6.02 -13.13
CA ARG A 76 12.34 7.00 -14.21
C ARG A 76 12.00 6.33 -15.53
N GLY A 77 11.59 7.14 -16.50
CA GLY A 77 11.30 6.67 -17.84
C GLY A 77 9.83 6.69 -18.20
N GLY A 78 8.92 6.71 -17.22
CA GLY A 78 7.49 6.89 -17.46
C GLY A 78 7.05 8.32 -17.21
N PHE A 79 5.80 8.61 -17.51
CA PHE A 79 5.23 9.92 -17.24
C PHE A 79 5.11 10.19 -15.74
N PHE A 80 4.66 9.18 -14.98
CA PHE A 80 4.57 9.28 -13.52
C PHE A 80 5.82 8.69 -12.87
N GLU A 81 6.44 9.44 -11.97
CA GLU A 81 7.58 8.96 -11.21
C GLU A 81 7.15 8.44 -9.84
N ARG A 82 6.17 9.07 -9.22
CA ARG A 82 5.76 8.73 -7.85
C ARG A 82 4.31 9.12 -7.61
N LEU A 83 3.65 8.34 -6.75
CA LEU A 83 2.32 8.64 -6.23
C LEU A 83 2.38 8.59 -4.71
N SER A 84 1.87 9.61 -4.03
CA SER A 84 1.77 9.65 -2.58
C SER A 84 0.31 9.73 -2.17
N LEU A 85 -0.10 8.90 -1.22
CA LEU A 85 -1.47 8.86 -0.71
C LEU A 85 -1.42 9.01 0.81
N ASP A 86 -2.22 9.93 1.35
CA ASP A 86 -2.40 10.04 2.79
C ASP A 86 -3.65 9.26 3.20
N LEU A 87 -3.49 8.41 4.21
CA LEU A 87 -4.54 7.49 4.67
C LEU A 87 -4.88 7.80 6.11
N HIS A 88 -6.17 7.75 6.43
CA HIS A 88 -6.64 7.87 7.81
C HIS A 88 -7.10 6.51 8.30
N VAL A 89 -6.42 5.96 9.29
CA VAL A 89 -6.76 4.67 9.88
C VAL A 89 -7.47 4.93 11.19
N THR A 90 -8.76 4.61 11.23
CA THR A 90 -9.61 4.81 12.41
C THR A 90 -10.06 3.50 13.01
N ASP A 91 -10.34 2.50 12.18
CA ASP A 91 -10.80 1.18 12.62
C ASP A 91 -9.61 0.21 12.53
N VAL A 92 -9.14 -0.26 13.68
CA VAL A 92 -7.98 -1.16 13.73
C VAL A 92 -8.38 -2.63 13.73
N THR A 93 -9.67 -2.93 13.59
CA THR A 93 -10.18 -4.30 13.55
C THR A 93 -10.21 -4.87 12.15
N ARG A 94 -9.97 -4.04 11.13
CA ARG A 94 -10.03 -4.41 9.72
C ARG A 94 -8.78 -3.94 9.00
N SER A 95 -8.39 -4.71 7.99
CA SER A 95 -7.26 -4.34 7.14
C SER A 95 -7.64 -3.22 6.17
N TYR A 96 -6.63 -2.47 5.74
CA TYR A 96 -6.76 -1.42 4.75
C TYR A 96 -6.00 -1.87 3.51
N HIS A 97 -6.74 -2.20 2.46
CA HIS A 97 -6.17 -2.64 1.19
C HIS A 97 -6.26 -1.49 0.19
N VAL A 98 -5.13 -1.13 -0.41
CA VAL A 98 -5.02 0.02 -1.31
C VAL A 98 -4.52 -0.46 -2.67
N PRO A 99 -5.42 -0.89 -3.57
CA PRO A 99 -5.03 -1.29 -4.91
C PRO A 99 -4.62 -0.08 -5.75
N LEU A 100 -3.71 -0.31 -6.69
CA LEU A 100 -3.29 0.70 -7.65
C LEU A 100 -3.35 0.13 -9.06
N LEU A 101 -4.13 0.76 -9.91
CA LEU A 101 -4.18 0.46 -11.34
C LEU A 101 -3.35 1.50 -12.06
N MET A 102 -2.34 1.06 -12.80
CA MET A 102 -1.45 1.98 -13.49
C MET A 102 -1.40 1.70 -14.98
N SER A 103 -1.33 2.76 -15.74
CA SER A 103 -1.00 2.72 -17.16
C SER A 103 0.06 3.78 -17.41
N GLY A 104 0.47 3.98 -18.66
CA GLY A 104 1.51 4.95 -18.97
C GLY A 104 1.17 6.36 -18.54
N PHE A 105 -0.11 6.74 -18.57
CA PHE A 105 -0.55 8.12 -18.34
C PHE A 105 -1.71 8.24 -17.37
N SER A 106 -2.03 7.18 -16.63
CA SER A 106 -3.17 7.18 -15.71
C SER A 106 -2.91 6.32 -14.50
N LEU A 107 -3.29 6.83 -13.34
CA LEU A 107 -3.22 6.11 -12.07
C LEU A 107 -4.60 6.15 -11.43
N THR A 108 -5.06 5.01 -10.96
CA THR A 108 -6.33 4.88 -10.25
C THR A 108 -6.12 4.09 -8.97
N THR A 109 -6.58 4.62 -7.86
CA THR A 109 -6.50 3.94 -6.58
C THR A 109 -7.83 4.06 -5.85
N TYR A 110 -8.08 3.13 -4.96
CA TYR A 110 -9.30 3.10 -4.16
C TYR A 110 -9.07 2.26 -2.92
N ARG A 111 -10.00 2.31 -1.99
CA ARG A 111 -9.94 1.42 -0.84
C ARG A 111 -10.60 0.10 -1.21
N GLY A 112 -9.79 -0.96 -1.25
CA GLY A 112 -10.30 -2.32 -1.35
C GLY A 112 -10.94 -2.73 -0.01
N SER A 113 -11.89 -3.59 -0.04
CA SER A 113 -12.59 -4.02 1.18
C SER A 113 -11.78 -4.98 2.02
#